data_351ab67f566ceb7a79201ff6fe776c1b
#
_entry.id   351ab67f566ceb7a79201ff6fe776c1b
#
_cell.length_a   1.000
_cell.length_b   1.000
_cell.length_c   1.000
_cell.angle_alpha   90.00
_cell.angle_beta   90.00
_cell.angle_gamma   90.00
#
_symmetry.space_group_name_H-M   'P 1'
#
loop_
_entity.id
_entity.type
_entity.pdbx_description
1 polymer ?
#
loop_
_entity_poly.entity_id
_entity_poly.type
_entity_poly.pdbx_seq_one_letter_code
_entity_poly.pdbx_strand_id
1 'polypeptide(L)'
;MVIFLIDFMATIIDSEIEAKKMKDVRDDELLLDGGFVVPKSKEADGFDAPDINFLGHSFRDYENGASERQQGVEEFYRMQHIHQTYDFVKEMRKEYGKLNKMEMSIWECCELLNNVVDDSDPDLDEPQIQHLLQTAEAIRRDYPNEDWLHLTALIHDLGKVLLLPEFGGLPQWAVVGDTFPVGCAFDSANIHHKYFKENSDNNTPKYNTKNGVYGEGCGLDNVLMSWGHDDYMYLVAKENATTLPHAGLFIIRYHSFYPLHKAGTYTHLMNDEDREDLKWLHVFNKYDLYSKSKVHVDVEKVKPYYISLINKYFPAKLKW
;
A
#
# COMPACT_ATOMS: atom_id res chain seq x y z
N MET A 1 -29.85 -14.20 -42.84
CA MET A 1 -30.69 -14.77 -41.74
C MET A 1 -29.87 -15.51 -40.68
N VAL A 2 -28.80 -16.23 -41.03
CA VAL A 2 -27.96 -16.98 -40.07
C VAL A 2 -27.06 -16.07 -39.24
N ILE A 3 -26.52 -14.99 -39.80
CA ILE A 3 -25.62 -14.05 -39.09
C ILE A 3 -26.36 -13.26 -37.98
N PHE A 4 -27.61 -12.84 -38.24
CA PHE A 4 -28.45 -12.17 -37.24
C PHE A 4 -28.82 -13.05 -36.04
N LEU A 5 -28.91 -14.38 -36.25
CA LEU A 5 -29.20 -15.31 -35.15
C LEU A 5 -27.98 -15.54 -34.24
N ILE A 6 -26.76 -15.48 -34.79
CA ILE A 6 -25.52 -15.68 -34.03
C ILE A 6 -25.26 -14.46 -33.13
N ASP A 7 -25.44 -13.25 -33.66
CA ASP A 7 -25.27 -12.00 -32.84
C ASP A 7 -26.35 -11.90 -31.74
N PHE A 8 -27.60 -12.32 -32.05
CA PHE A 8 -28.67 -12.31 -31.06
C PHE A 8 -28.46 -13.36 -29.95
N MET A 9 -27.95 -14.53 -30.29
CA MET A 9 -27.61 -15.57 -29.30
C MET A 9 -26.38 -15.19 -28.46
N ALA A 10 -25.39 -14.57 -29.08
CA ALA A 10 -24.22 -14.02 -28.31
C ALA A 10 -24.67 -12.97 -27.30
N THR A 11 -25.53 -12.03 -27.67
CA THR A 11 -26.07 -11.01 -26.80
C THR A 11 -26.91 -11.59 -25.64
N ILE A 12 -27.67 -12.68 -25.90
CA ILE A 12 -28.44 -13.36 -24.86
C ILE A 12 -27.50 -14.10 -23.88
N ILE A 13 -26.48 -14.78 -24.41
CA ILE A 13 -25.51 -15.52 -23.59
C ILE A 13 -24.73 -14.53 -22.69
N ASP A 14 -24.29 -13.39 -23.25
CA ASP A 14 -23.61 -12.34 -22.46
C ASP A 14 -24.55 -11.75 -21.38
N SER A 15 -25.81 -11.50 -21.71
CA SER A 15 -26.79 -11.00 -20.72
C SER A 15 -27.13 -12.05 -19.63
N GLU A 16 -27.14 -13.35 -19.97
CA GLU A 16 -27.35 -14.41 -18.96
C GLU A 16 -26.11 -14.63 -18.09
N ILE A 17 -24.90 -14.46 -18.64
CA ILE A 17 -23.65 -14.51 -17.86
C ILE A 17 -23.56 -13.31 -16.92
N GLU A 18 -23.88 -12.11 -17.39
CA GLU A 18 -23.96 -10.91 -16.52
C GLU A 18 -25.05 -11.03 -15.46
N ALA A 19 -26.24 -11.52 -15.81
CA ALA A 19 -27.31 -11.75 -14.85
C ALA A 19 -26.97 -12.84 -13.83
N LYS A 20 -26.17 -13.83 -14.20
CA LYS A 20 -25.68 -14.86 -13.29
C LYS A 20 -24.59 -14.32 -12.38
N LYS A 21 -23.65 -13.51 -12.90
CA LYS A 21 -22.66 -12.80 -12.08
C LYS A 21 -23.32 -11.84 -11.09
N MET A 22 -24.37 -11.11 -11.50
CA MET A 22 -25.12 -10.25 -10.58
C MET A 22 -25.88 -11.02 -9.49
N LYS A 23 -26.22 -12.30 -9.70
CA LYS A 23 -26.88 -13.14 -8.68
C LYS A 23 -25.90 -13.70 -7.65
N ASP A 24 -24.62 -13.80 -7.99
CA ASP A 24 -23.58 -14.35 -7.10
C ASP A 24 -22.85 -13.24 -6.30
N VAL A 25 -23.12 -11.95 -6.58
CA VAL A 25 -22.61 -10.81 -5.81
C VAL A 25 -23.41 -10.66 -4.54
N ARG A 26 -22.76 -10.68 -3.38
CA ARG A 26 -23.41 -10.48 -2.09
C ARG A 26 -23.95 -9.04 -1.98
N ASP A 27 -24.97 -8.83 -1.16
CA ASP A 27 -25.59 -7.50 -0.97
C ASP A 27 -24.60 -6.42 -0.48
N ASP A 28 -23.52 -6.85 0.18
CA ASP A 28 -22.43 -6.03 0.71
C ASP A 28 -21.27 -5.84 -0.27
N GLU A 29 -21.40 -6.32 -1.51
CA GLU A 29 -20.39 -6.21 -2.56
C GLU A 29 -20.81 -5.26 -3.68
N LEU A 30 -19.80 -4.67 -4.35
CA LEU A 30 -19.96 -3.90 -5.57
C LEU A 30 -19.32 -4.67 -6.72
N LEU A 31 -20.06 -4.82 -7.81
CA LEU A 31 -19.51 -5.29 -9.07
C LEU A 31 -18.92 -4.08 -9.80
N LEU A 32 -17.61 -4.08 -10.01
CA LEU A 32 -16.90 -3.05 -10.77
C LEU A 32 -16.91 -3.39 -12.26
N ASP A 33 -16.66 -2.38 -13.09
CA ASP A 33 -16.44 -2.56 -14.53
C ASP A 33 -15.31 -3.59 -14.77
N GLY A 34 -15.58 -4.57 -15.66
CA GLY A 34 -14.68 -5.70 -15.87
C GLY A 34 -15.00 -6.94 -15.02
N GLY A 35 -16.09 -6.92 -14.22
CA GLY A 35 -16.59 -8.07 -13.46
C GLY A 35 -15.85 -8.32 -12.13
N PHE A 36 -15.13 -7.31 -11.62
CA PHE A 36 -14.52 -7.36 -10.30
C PHE A 36 -15.55 -7.08 -9.21
N VAL A 37 -15.50 -7.89 -8.15
CA VAL A 37 -16.37 -7.75 -7.00
C VAL A 37 -15.55 -7.19 -5.84
N VAL A 38 -15.98 -6.07 -5.27
CA VAL A 38 -15.34 -5.42 -4.12
C VAL A 38 -16.36 -5.12 -3.05
N PRO A 39 -15.99 -5.05 -1.76
CA PRO A 39 -16.92 -4.64 -0.71
C PRO A 39 -17.51 -3.27 -0.99
N LYS A 40 -18.81 -3.11 -0.73
CA LYS A 40 -19.41 -1.78 -0.58
C LYS A 40 -18.75 -1.08 0.60
N SER A 41 -18.97 0.21 0.78
CA SER A 41 -18.39 1.00 1.87
C SER A 41 -18.67 0.41 3.27
N LYS A 42 -17.96 0.90 4.28
CA LYS A 42 -17.87 0.39 5.66
C LYS A 42 -19.17 -0.10 6.32
N GLU A 43 -20.31 0.40 5.91
CA GLU A 43 -21.63 0.03 6.51
C GLU A 43 -22.17 -1.30 5.97
N ALA A 44 -21.55 -1.86 4.92
CA ALA A 44 -21.96 -3.10 4.24
C ALA A 44 -20.88 -4.18 4.25
N ASP A 45 -19.88 -4.07 5.13
CA ASP A 45 -18.66 -4.85 5.09
C ASP A 45 -18.76 -6.14 5.91
N GLY A 46 -18.59 -7.28 5.26
CA GLY A 46 -18.48 -8.57 5.95
C GLY A 46 -17.18 -8.78 6.72
N PHE A 47 -16.21 -7.84 6.64
CA PHE A 47 -15.02 -7.82 7.47
C PHE A 47 -15.32 -7.02 8.74
N ASP A 48 -15.41 -7.73 9.87
CA ASP A 48 -15.68 -7.16 11.18
C ASP A 48 -14.40 -6.48 11.70
N ALA A 49 -14.27 -5.19 11.40
CA ALA A 49 -13.12 -4.40 11.85
C ALA A 49 -13.22 -4.20 13.37
N PRO A 50 -12.20 -4.60 14.15
CA PRO A 50 -12.26 -4.41 15.60
C PRO A 50 -12.21 -2.90 15.95
N ASP A 51 -12.94 -2.50 16.98
CA ASP A 51 -12.98 -1.11 17.47
C ASP A 51 -11.66 -0.66 18.09
N ILE A 52 -10.88 -1.60 18.62
CA ILE A 52 -9.62 -1.37 19.34
C ILE A 52 -8.54 -2.32 18.83
N ASN A 53 -7.30 -1.84 18.84
CA ASN A 53 -6.12 -2.65 18.56
C ASN A 53 -5.84 -3.64 19.71
N PHE A 54 -4.86 -4.53 19.53
CA PHE A 54 -4.54 -5.52 20.56
C PHE A 54 -3.93 -4.94 21.84
N LEU A 55 -3.50 -3.66 21.81
CA LEU A 55 -3.02 -2.91 22.99
C LEU A 55 -4.19 -2.27 23.78
N GLY A 56 -5.43 -2.35 23.26
CA GLY A 56 -6.63 -1.80 23.88
C GLY A 56 -6.87 -0.31 23.56
N HIS A 57 -6.24 0.22 22.55
CA HIS A 57 -6.40 1.59 22.06
C HIS A 57 -7.12 1.63 20.72
N SER A 58 -7.67 2.78 20.35
CA SER A 58 -8.17 3.02 19.01
C SER A 58 -7.03 2.87 17.99
N PHE A 59 -7.33 2.29 16.81
CA PHE A 59 -6.35 2.20 15.74
C PHE A 59 -5.87 3.59 15.30
N ARG A 60 -4.56 3.74 15.07
CA ARG A 60 -3.93 4.99 14.65
C ARG A 60 -4.22 6.16 15.60
N ASP A 61 -4.22 5.90 16.89
CA ASP A 61 -4.35 6.95 17.90
C ASP A 61 -3.00 7.65 18.11
N TYR A 62 -2.82 8.77 17.42
CA TYR A 62 -1.61 9.59 17.47
C TYR A 62 -1.72 10.78 18.45
N GLU A 63 -2.92 11.07 18.99
CA GLU A 63 -3.20 12.30 19.72
C GLU A 63 -3.45 12.11 21.22
N ASN A 64 -3.89 10.93 21.66
CA ASN A 64 -4.47 10.75 23.00
C ASN A 64 -3.53 10.15 24.06
N GLY A 65 -2.23 10.11 23.86
CA GLY A 65 -1.33 9.44 24.78
C GLY A 65 -0.12 10.23 25.24
N ALA A 66 0.08 10.20 26.55
CA ALA A 66 1.31 10.66 27.20
C ALA A 66 2.34 9.53 27.38
N SER A 67 2.20 8.40 26.65
CA SER A 67 3.14 7.28 26.77
C SER A 67 4.48 7.59 26.09
N GLU A 68 5.57 7.01 26.59
CA GLU A 68 6.90 7.14 25.97
C GLU A 68 6.88 6.69 24.49
N ARG A 69 6.09 5.68 24.16
CA ARG A 69 5.91 5.21 22.78
C ARG A 69 5.32 6.29 21.87
N GLN A 70 4.26 6.97 22.30
CA GLN A 70 3.63 8.03 21.51
C GLN A 70 4.54 9.26 21.34
N GLN A 71 5.35 9.60 22.34
CA GLN A 71 6.37 10.63 22.19
C GLN A 71 7.44 10.23 21.16
N GLY A 72 7.83 8.95 21.14
CA GLY A 72 8.73 8.41 20.12
C GLY A 72 8.13 8.49 18.72
N VAL A 73 6.85 8.13 18.57
CA VAL A 73 6.12 8.22 17.28
C VAL A 73 6.01 9.68 16.83
N GLU A 74 5.71 10.63 17.72
CA GLU A 74 5.62 12.04 17.35
C GLU A 74 6.99 12.61 16.90
N GLU A 75 8.08 12.28 17.59
CA GLU A 75 9.43 12.72 17.19
C GLU A 75 9.84 12.06 15.86
N PHE A 76 9.48 10.82 15.63
CA PHE A 76 9.63 10.14 14.34
C PHE A 76 8.99 10.95 13.20
N TYR A 77 7.69 11.30 13.32
CA TYR A 77 6.98 12.10 12.31
C TYR A 77 7.57 13.51 12.17
N ARG A 78 8.04 14.10 13.27
CA ARG A 78 8.75 15.38 13.22
C ARG A 78 9.97 15.29 12.32
N MET A 79 10.82 14.29 12.52
CA MET A 79 12.02 14.07 11.71
C MET A 79 11.67 13.79 10.23
N GLN A 80 10.65 12.96 10.00
CA GLN A 80 10.17 12.66 8.65
C GLN A 80 9.73 13.96 7.94
N HIS A 81 8.87 14.75 8.56
CA HIS A 81 8.32 15.96 7.95
C HIS A 81 9.35 17.04 7.67
N ILE A 82 10.39 17.15 8.52
CA ILE A 82 11.46 18.12 8.33
C ILE A 82 12.40 17.71 7.18
N HIS A 83 12.73 16.43 7.07
CA HIS A 83 13.80 15.96 6.20
C HIS A 83 13.33 15.43 4.84
N GLN A 84 12.06 15.03 4.70
CA GLN A 84 11.50 14.58 3.42
C GLN A 84 11.25 15.79 2.50
N THR A 85 12.32 16.24 1.83
CA THR A 85 12.26 17.30 0.81
C THR A 85 12.24 16.73 -0.59
N TYR A 86 11.80 17.52 -1.56
CA TYR A 86 11.80 17.13 -2.98
C TYR A 86 13.17 16.67 -3.47
N ASP A 87 14.23 17.39 -3.09
CA ASP A 87 15.58 17.04 -3.51
C ASP A 87 16.09 15.78 -2.79
N PHE A 88 15.79 15.61 -1.50
CA PHE A 88 16.11 14.38 -0.76
C PHE A 88 15.47 13.15 -1.43
N VAL A 89 14.18 13.21 -1.75
CA VAL A 89 13.47 12.11 -2.41
C VAL A 89 14.09 11.77 -3.76
N LYS A 90 14.45 12.78 -4.56
CA LYS A 90 15.13 12.55 -5.85
C LYS A 90 16.46 11.83 -5.70
N GLU A 91 17.26 12.20 -4.72
CA GLU A 91 18.56 11.54 -4.48
C GLU A 91 18.34 10.10 -3.97
N MET A 92 17.35 9.84 -3.10
CA MET A 92 17.04 8.49 -2.66
C MET A 92 16.57 7.60 -3.80
N ARG A 93 15.63 8.08 -4.63
CA ARG A 93 15.20 7.32 -5.82
C ARG A 93 16.35 7.05 -6.79
N LYS A 94 17.24 8.00 -6.99
CA LYS A 94 18.43 7.84 -7.85
C LYS A 94 19.40 6.80 -7.29
N GLU A 95 19.62 6.78 -5.98
CA GLU A 95 20.54 5.84 -5.33
C GLU A 95 19.95 4.43 -5.28
N TYR A 96 18.76 4.30 -4.73
CA TYR A 96 18.13 3.00 -4.48
C TYR A 96 17.46 2.42 -5.73
N GLY A 97 17.08 3.24 -6.69
CA GLY A 97 16.58 2.78 -8.00
C GLY A 97 17.63 2.06 -8.86
N LYS A 98 18.91 2.06 -8.44
CA LYS A 98 19.95 1.22 -9.06
C LYS A 98 19.75 -0.27 -8.81
N LEU A 99 19.01 -0.64 -7.76
CA LEU A 99 18.73 -2.01 -7.33
C LEU A 99 19.99 -2.90 -7.35
N ASN A 100 21.01 -2.48 -6.65
CA ASN A 100 22.34 -3.10 -6.67
C ASN A 100 22.86 -3.46 -5.26
N LYS A 101 22.00 -3.47 -4.25
CA LYS A 101 22.39 -3.79 -2.87
C LYS A 101 22.50 -5.30 -2.67
N MET A 102 21.55 -6.07 -3.21
CA MET A 102 21.48 -7.51 -3.04
C MET A 102 20.72 -8.17 -4.21
N GLU A 103 20.93 -9.48 -4.36
CA GLU A 103 20.08 -10.33 -5.20
C GLU A 103 19.50 -11.46 -4.36
N MET A 104 18.17 -11.47 -4.19
CA MET A 104 17.47 -12.47 -3.38
C MET A 104 16.05 -12.70 -3.89
N SER A 105 15.44 -13.82 -3.48
CA SER A 105 14.02 -14.06 -3.72
C SER A 105 13.12 -13.23 -2.79
N ILE A 106 11.86 -13.08 -3.15
CA ILE A 106 10.85 -12.43 -2.30
C ILE A 106 10.74 -13.15 -0.94
N TRP A 107 10.78 -14.49 -0.93
CA TRP A 107 10.64 -15.23 0.34
C TRP A 107 11.85 -15.03 1.26
N GLU A 108 13.06 -14.99 0.73
CA GLU A 108 14.27 -14.65 1.51
C GLU A 108 14.12 -13.24 2.13
N CYS A 109 13.52 -12.29 1.40
CA CYS A 109 13.23 -10.96 1.91
C CYS A 109 12.20 -11.00 3.05
N CYS A 110 11.12 -11.78 2.92
CA CYS A 110 10.16 -11.98 4.02
C CYS A 110 10.82 -12.52 5.29
N GLU A 111 11.77 -13.46 5.15
CA GLU A 111 12.52 -14.02 6.28
C GLU A 111 13.46 -12.98 6.92
N LEU A 112 14.08 -12.09 6.12
CA LEU A 112 14.93 -11.00 6.63
C LEU A 112 14.13 -10.00 7.46
N LEU A 113 12.87 -9.72 7.13
CA LEU A 113 12.03 -8.79 7.86
C LEU A 113 11.73 -9.20 9.30
N ASN A 114 11.97 -10.45 9.69
CA ASN A 114 11.88 -10.86 11.10
C ASN A 114 12.85 -10.10 12.03
N ASN A 115 13.88 -9.46 11.46
CA ASN A 115 14.87 -8.68 12.20
C ASN A 115 14.55 -7.17 12.21
N VAL A 116 13.42 -6.77 11.64
CA VAL A 116 13.02 -5.36 11.50
C VAL A 116 11.94 -5.02 12.52
N VAL A 117 12.12 -3.90 13.21
CA VAL A 117 11.11 -3.25 14.06
C VAL A 117 10.67 -1.96 13.39
N ASP A 118 9.36 -1.73 13.33
CA ASP A 118 8.76 -0.51 12.79
C ASP A 118 8.35 0.41 13.95
N ASP A 119 9.13 1.48 14.16
CA ASP A 119 8.89 2.45 15.25
C ASP A 119 7.69 3.38 14.97
N SER A 120 7.21 3.43 13.71
CA SER A 120 6.09 4.28 13.32
C SER A 120 4.73 3.66 13.61
N ASP A 121 4.68 2.32 13.77
CA ASP A 121 3.41 1.60 13.96
C ASP A 121 2.97 1.64 15.43
N PRO A 122 1.90 2.37 15.78
CA PRO A 122 1.38 2.39 17.13
C PRO A 122 0.63 1.11 17.51
N ASP A 123 0.28 0.27 16.53
CA ASP A 123 -0.69 -0.81 16.66
C ASP A 123 -0.06 -2.21 16.73
N LEU A 124 1.22 -2.38 16.37
CA LEU A 124 1.83 -3.69 16.21
C LEU A 124 3.12 -3.85 17.02
N ASP A 125 3.28 -5.02 17.68
CA ASP A 125 4.49 -5.45 18.37
C ASP A 125 4.76 -6.95 18.06
N GLU A 126 4.70 -7.30 16.77
CA GLU A 126 4.84 -8.66 16.26
C GLU A 126 5.89 -8.70 15.13
N PRO A 127 6.51 -9.87 14.87
CA PRO A 127 7.41 -10.02 13.73
C PRO A 127 6.73 -9.60 12.41
N GLN A 128 7.44 -8.84 11.58
CA GLN A 128 6.88 -8.29 10.34
C GLN A 128 6.28 -9.37 9.43
N ILE A 129 6.88 -10.56 9.35
CA ILE A 129 6.32 -11.66 8.55
C ILE A 129 4.91 -12.07 9.02
N GLN A 130 4.60 -11.95 10.31
CA GLN A 130 3.26 -12.27 10.81
C GLN A 130 2.24 -11.25 10.31
N HIS A 131 2.58 -9.97 10.34
CA HIS A 131 1.73 -8.93 9.75
C HIS A 131 1.45 -9.19 8.27
N LEU A 132 2.50 -9.46 7.48
CA LEU A 132 2.36 -9.77 6.06
C LEU A 132 1.41 -10.94 5.81
N LEU A 133 1.60 -12.04 6.54
CA LEU A 133 0.80 -13.24 6.39
C LEU A 133 -0.62 -13.09 6.94
N GLN A 134 -0.82 -12.37 8.05
CA GLN A 134 -2.15 -12.10 8.58
C GLN A 134 -2.99 -11.30 7.59
N THR A 135 -2.41 -10.24 7.02
CA THR A 135 -3.07 -9.44 5.98
C THR A 135 -3.39 -10.29 4.75
N ALA A 136 -2.41 -11.07 4.26
CA ALA A 136 -2.57 -11.89 3.07
C ALA A 136 -3.60 -13.02 3.24
N GLU A 137 -3.63 -13.71 4.39
CA GLU A 137 -4.59 -14.78 4.66
C GLU A 137 -6.00 -14.23 4.92
N ALA A 138 -6.12 -13.03 5.52
CA ALA A 138 -7.41 -12.38 5.68
C ALA A 138 -8.02 -12.01 4.32
N ILE A 139 -7.23 -11.42 3.42
CA ILE A 139 -7.65 -11.12 2.05
C ILE A 139 -7.99 -12.42 1.29
N ARG A 140 -7.14 -13.45 1.38
CA ARG A 140 -7.35 -14.73 0.69
C ARG A 140 -8.66 -15.39 1.07
N ARG A 141 -9.08 -15.28 2.33
CA ARG A 141 -10.37 -15.80 2.80
C ARG A 141 -11.54 -15.13 2.11
N ASP A 142 -11.48 -13.80 1.99
CA ASP A 142 -12.62 -12.99 1.56
C ASP A 142 -12.60 -12.72 0.04
N TYR A 143 -11.42 -12.77 -0.59
CA TYR A 143 -11.18 -12.61 -2.04
C TYR A 143 -10.43 -13.81 -2.64
N PRO A 144 -10.96 -15.04 -2.56
CA PRO A 144 -10.20 -16.27 -2.90
C PRO A 144 -9.79 -16.36 -4.38
N ASN A 145 -10.38 -15.57 -5.26
CA ASN A 145 -10.10 -15.56 -6.68
C ASN A 145 -9.08 -14.51 -7.11
N GLU A 146 -8.71 -13.57 -6.21
CA GLU A 146 -7.80 -12.47 -6.49
C GLU A 146 -6.39 -12.79 -5.97
N ASP A 147 -5.77 -13.82 -6.54
CA ASP A 147 -4.47 -14.32 -6.06
C ASP A 147 -3.32 -13.28 -6.16
N TRP A 148 -3.45 -12.34 -7.11
CA TRP A 148 -2.54 -11.19 -7.19
C TRP A 148 -2.63 -10.30 -5.94
N LEU A 149 -3.83 -10.13 -5.36
CA LEU A 149 -4.04 -9.32 -4.15
C LEU A 149 -3.47 -10.03 -2.90
N HIS A 150 -3.53 -11.38 -2.86
CA HIS A 150 -2.87 -12.16 -1.81
C HIS A 150 -1.35 -11.94 -1.82
N LEU A 151 -0.74 -11.99 -3.03
CA LEU A 151 0.68 -11.74 -3.15
C LEU A 151 1.04 -10.28 -2.85
N THR A 152 0.25 -9.32 -3.34
CA THR A 152 0.42 -7.91 -3.01
C THR A 152 0.46 -7.69 -1.51
N ALA A 153 -0.44 -8.33 -0.76
CA ALA A 153 -0.48 -8.25 0.70
C ALA A 153 0.77 -8.86 1.36
N LEU A 154 1.29 -9.96 0.83
CA LEU A 154 2.54 -10.54 1.35
C LEU A 154 3.75 -9.61 1.17
N ILE A 155 3.77 -8.79 0.10
CA ILE A 155 4.98 -8.08 -0.29
C ILE A 155 4.95 -6.57 -0.08
N HIS A 156 3.80 -5.98 0.30
CA HIS A 156 3.64 -4.52 0.36
C HIS A 156 4.69 -3.83 1.22
N ASP A 157 5.07 -4.44 2.32
CA ASP A 157 5.98 -3.92 3.34
C ASP A 157 7.46 -4.35 3.16
N LEU A 158 7.79 -5.14 2.13
CA LEU A 158 9.15 -5.68 1.96
C LEU A 158 10.21 -4.60 1.81
N GLY A 159 9.84 -3.41 1.38
CA GLY A 159 10.75 -2.26 1.32
C GLY A 159 11.32 -1.84 2.69
N LYS A 160 10.75 -2.29 3.81
CA LYS A 160 11.29 -2.06 5.16
C LYS A 160 12.67 -2.68 5.37
N VAL A 161 13.15 -3.54 4.45
CA VAL A 161 14.55 -4.01 4.44
C VAL A 161 15.57 -2.86 4.35
N LEU A 162 15.17 -1.66 3.89
CA LEU A 162 16.02 -0.46 3.93
C LEU A 162 16.54 -0.11 5.33
N LEU A 163 15.89 -0.58 6.39
CA LEU A 163 16.35 -0.43 7.77
C LEU A 163 17.56 -1.30 8.09
N LEU A 164 17.80 -2.37 7.32
CA LEU A 164 18.91 -3.29 7.55
C LEU A 164 20.24 -2.72 7.04
N PRO A 165 21.35 -2.99 7.73
CA PRO A 165 22.68 -2.49 7.35
C PRO A 165 23.06 -2.86 5.91
N GLU A 166 22.69 -4.04 5.43
CA GLU A 166 22.98 -4.56 4.09
C GLU A 166 22.33 -3.73 3.00
N PHE A 167 21.22 -3.03 3.33
CA PHE A 167 20.48 -2.13 2.45
C PHE A 167 20.79 -0.65 2.68
N GLY A 168 21.73 -0.35 3.60
CA GLY A 168 22.16 1.01 3.87
C GLY A 168 21.83 1.50 5.28
N GLY A 169 21.01 0.77 6.05
CA GLY A 169 20.68 1.11 7.45
C GLY A 169 20.06 2.49 7.57
N LEU A 170 19.09 2.79 6.70
CA LEU A 170 18.43 4.10 6.72
C LEU A 170 17.73 4.33 8.07
N PRO A 171 17.63 5.56 8.54
CA PRO A 171 16.88 5.88 9.75
C PRO A 171 15.37 5.63 9.53
N GLN A 172 14.67 5.30 10.59
CA GLN A 172 13.23 4.99 10.57
C GLN A 172 12.42 6.01 9.77
N TRP A 173 12.61 7.30 10.00
CA TRP A 173 11.90 8.40 9.33
C TRP A 173 12.09 8.44 7.79
N ALA A 174 13.10 7.76 7.26
CA ALA A 174 13.37 7.64 5.83
C ALA A 174 12.90 6.31 5.24
N VAL A 175 12.17 5.49 6.01
CA VAL A 175 11.74 4.16 5.55
C VAL A 175 10.27 3.90 5.82
N VAL A 176 9.76 4.22 7.01
CA VAL A 176 8.41 3.89 7.44
C VAL A 176 7.54 5.13 7.69
N GLY A 177 6.31 4.95 8.12
CA GLY A 177 5.33 6.01 8.39
C GLY A 177 4.49 6.41 7.17
N ASP A 178 3.51 7.30 7.40
CA ASP A 178 2.63 7.79 6.36
C ASP A 178 3.40 8.49 5.24
N THR A 179 2.98 8.24 4.01
CA THR A 179 3.58 8.90 2.83
C THR A 179 2.74 10.10 2.38
N PHE A 180 3.40 11.02 1.69
CA PHE A 180 2.81 12.25 1.16
C PHE A 180 3.58 12.74 -0.07
N PRO A 181 2.95 13.50 -0.99
CA PRO A 181 3.64 14.11 -2.11
C PRO A 181 4.66 15.15 -1.66
N VAL A 182 5.84 15.15 -2.29
CA VAL A 182 6.83 16.23 -2.18
C VAL A 182 6.82 17.06 -3.47
N GLY A 183 7.27 18.32 -3.39
CA GLY A 183 7.24 19.23 -4.56
C GLY A 183 5.91 19.93 -4.81
N CYS A 184 4.94 19.79 -3.90
CA CYS A 184 3.71 20.58 -3.82
C CYS A 184 3.41 20.89 -2.35
N ALA A 185 2.41 21.72 -2.07
CA ALA A 185 2.03 22.10 -0.72
C ALA A 185 1.62 20.86 0.11
N PHE A 186 2.08 20.81 1.34
CA PHE A 186 1.70 19.77 2.29
C PHE A 186 0.29 20.02 2.83
N ASP A 187 -0.60 19.05 2.65
CA ASP A 187 -1.99 19.15 3.11
C ASP A 187 -2.10 18.94 4.62
N SER A 188 -3.05 19.64 5.24
CA SER A 188 -3.30 19.57 6.69
C SER A 188 -3.81 18.21 7.18
N ALA A 189 -4.25 17.34 6.28
CA ALA A 189 -4.63 15.97 6.59
C ALA A 189 -3.43 15.05 6.90
N ASN A 190 -2.20 15.49 6.61
CA ASN A 190 -1.01 14.78 7.06
C ASN A 190 -0.94 14.79 8.60
N ILE A 191 -0.71 13.62 9.18
CA ILE A 191 -0.56 13.51 10.62
C ILE A 191 0.59 14.42 11.11
N HIS A 192 0.45 15.01 12.29
CA HIS A 192 1.44 15.96 12.82
C HIS A 192 1.88 17.07 11.84
N HIS A 193 0.98 17.52 10.98
CA HIS A 193 1.21 18.54 9.95
C HIS A 193 1.99 19.76 10.44
N LYS A 194 1.87 20.11 11.71
CA LYS A 194 2.55 21.29 12.33
C LYS A 194 4.07 21.32 12.09
N TYR A 195 4.71 20.18 11.85
CA TYR A 195 6.16 20.08 11.66
C TYR A 195 6.63 20.43 10.24
N PHE A 196 5.75 20.40 9.23
CA PHE A 196 6.12 20.84 7.88
C PHE A 196 6.55 22.31 7.80
N LYS A 197 6.18 23.15 8.79
CA LYS A 197 6.69 24.52 8.87
C LYS A 197 8.22 24.60 8.94
N GLU A 198 8.88 23.54 9.41
CA GLU A 198 10.33 23.42 9.53
C GLU A 198 10.97 22.81 8.26
N ASN A 199 10.19 22.25 7.35
CA ASN A 199 10.66 21.74 6.06
C ASN A 199 11.02 22.90 5.12
N SER A 200 12.20 22.85 4.50
CA SER A 200 12.66 23.90 3.57
C SER A 200 11.75 24.10 2.38
N ASP A 201 11.09 23.04 1.90
CA ASP A 201 10.19 23.10 0.75
C ASP A 201 8.92 23.91 1.06
N ASN A 202 8.47 23.90 2.30
CA ASN A 202 7.33 24.71 2.74
C ASN A 202 7.56 26.21 2.56
N ASN A 203 8.82 26.66 2.55
CA ASN A 203 9.21 28.05 2.33
C ASN A 203 9.67 28.33 0.89
N THR A 204 9.61 27.34 0.02
CA THR A 204 10.04 27.45 -1.39
C THR A 204 8.80 27.70 -2.27
N PRO A 205 8.64 28.89 -2.88
CA PRO A 205 7.43 29.24 -3.63
C PRO A 205 7.06 28.25 -4.73
N LYS A 206 8.07 27.58 -5.31
CA LYS A 206 7.89 26.55 -6.34
C LYS A 206 7.17 25.32 -5.82
N TYR A 207 7.35 24.96 -4.56
CA TYR A 207 6.80 23.76 -3.95
C TYR A 207 5.60 24.03 -3.04
N ASN A 208 5.42 25.27 -2.60
CA ASN A 208 4.34 25.63 -1.67
C ASN A 208 3.11 26.20 -2.40
N THR A 209 2.64 25.48 -3.41
CA THR A 209 1.34 25.73 -4.07
C THR A 209 0.58 24.42 -4.23
N LYS A 210 -0.73 24.47 -4.42
CA LYS A 210 -1.59 23.28 -4.54
C LYS A 210 -1.00 22.21 -5.45
N ASN A 211 -0.59 22.60 -6.64
CA ASN A 211 -0.02 21.66 -7.62
C ASN A 211 1.51 21.57 -7.56
N GLY A 212 2.19 22.60 -7.02
CA GLY A 212 3.65 22.63 -6.98
C GLY A 212 4.27 22.55 -8.36
N VAL A 213 5.10 21.52 -8.58
CA VAL A 213 5.74 21.25 -9.88
C VAL A 213 4.91 20.35 -10.80
N TYR A 214 3.73 19.93 -10.37
CA TYR A 214 2.86 18.99 -11.07
C TYR A 214 1.75 19.69 -11.84
N GLY A 215 1.23 19.03 -12.86
CA GLY A 215 -0.02 19.41 -13.52
C GLY A 215 -1.23 18.81 -12.81
N GLU A 216 -2.37 19.47 -12.88
CA GLU A 216 -3.64 18.89 -12.43
C GLU A 216 -3.96 17.65 -13.28
N GLY A 217 -4.36 16.53 -12.63
CA GLY A 217 -4.64 15.27 -13.31
C GLY A 217 -3.43 14.59 -13.94
N CYS A 218 -2.21 14.93 -13.50
CA CYS A 218 -0.98 14.36 -14.11
C CYS A 218 -0.81 12.85 -13.92
N GLY A 219 -1.56 12.25 -12.99
CA GLY A 219 -1.38 10.88 -12.57
C GLY A 219 -0.32 10.73 -11.47
N LEU A 220 -0.63 9.90 -10.46
CA LEU A 220 0.23 9.70 -9.30
C LEU A 220 1.59 9.10 -9.65
N ASP A 221 1.69 8.35 -10.74
CA ASP A 221 2.97 7.83 -11.24
C ASP A 221 3.98 8.93 -11.58
N ASN A 222 3.50 10.13 -11.89
CA ASN A 222 4.32 11.31 -12.17
C ASN A 222 4.59 12.18 -10.93
N VAL A 223 4.10 11.75 -9.76
CA VAL A 223 4.26 12.46 -8.50
C VAL A 223 5.34 11.78 -7.65
N LEU A 224 6.28 12.57 -7.12
CA LEU A 224 7.24 12.07 -6.15
C LEU A 224 6.58 12.03 -4.77
N MET A 225 6.52 10.84 -4.20
CA MET A 225 6.10 10.63 -2.82
C MET A 225 7.29 10.78 -1.87
N SER A 226 7.06 11.12 -0.62
CA SER A 226 8.08 11.01 0.41
C SER A 226 8.74 9.64 0.31
N TRP A 227 10.07 9.58 0.44
CA TRP A 227 10.82 8.34 0.28
C TRP A 227 10.55 7.39 1.43
N GLY A 228 10.31 6.13 1.10
CA GLY A 228 10.06 5.10 2.07
C GLY A 228 10.00 3.71 1.45
N HIS A 229 9.59 2.75 2.27
CA HIS A 229 9.45 1.34 1.88
C HIS A 229 8.48 1.13 0.72
N ASP A 230 7.41 1.93 0.66
CA ASP A 230 6.39 1.88 -0.40
C ASP A 230 7.01 2.09 -1.77
N ASP A 231 7.70 3.23 -1.93
CA ASP A 231 8.29 3.62 -3.22
C ASP A 231 9.47 2.72 -3.59
N TYR A 232 10.24 2.24 -2.59
CA TYR A 232 11.33 1.29 -2.83
C TYR A 232 10.81 -0.07 -3.30
N MET A 233 9.81 -0.65 -2.61
CA MET A 233 9.23 -1.93 -3.03
C MET A 233 8.54 -1.84 -4.39
N TYR A 234 7.88 -0.73 -4.68
CA TYR A 234 7.34 -0.45 -6.01
C TYR A 234 8.43 -0.48 -7.09
N LEU A 235 9.58 0.18 -6.86
CA LEU A 235 10.71 0.14 -7.78
C LEU A 235 11.27 -1.28 -7.94
N VAL A 236 11.44 -2.01 -6.85
CA VAL A 236 11.88 -3.42 -6.89
C VAL A 236 10.93 -4.24 -7.74
N ALA A 237 9.63 -4.16 -7.51
CA ALA A 237 8.65 -4.93 -8.28
C ALA A 237 8.68 -4.57 -9.77
N LYS A 238 8.63 -3.28 -10.09
CA LYS A 238 8.57 -2.76 -11.45
C LYS A 238 9.82 -3.11 -12.28
N GLU A 239 11.00 -2.84 -11.73
CA GLU A 239 12.28 -3.00 -12.45
C GLU A 239 12.70 -4.48 -12.56
N ASN A 240 12.14 -5.38 -11.75
CA ASN A 240 12.29 -6.82 -11.90
C ASN A 240 11.20 -7.46 -12.77
N ALA A 241 10.49 -6.66 -13.56
CA ALA A 241 9.52 -7.12 -14.56
C ALA A 241 8.42 -8.03 -13.97
N THR A 242 7.83 -7.64 -12.84
CA THR A 242 6.66 -8.32 -12.30
C THR A 242 5.51 -8.36 -13.31
N THR A 243 4.69 -9.41 -13.24
CA THR A 243 3.43 -9.52 -13.98
C THR A 243 2.22 -9.24 -13.10
N LEU A 244 2.39 -8.64 -11.92
CA LEU A 244 1.29 -8.13 -11.11
C LEU A 244 0.49 -7.09 -11.91
N PRO A 245 -0.85 -7.03 -11.74
CA PRO A 245 -1.66 -5.98 -12.34
C PRO A 245 -1.26 -4.61 -11.79
N HIS A 246 -1.60 -3.54 -12.53
CA HIS A 246 -1.30 -2.16 -12.13
C HIS A 246 -1.85 -1.83 -10.74
N ALA A 247 -3.07 -2.29 -10.42
CA ALA A 247 -3.66 -2.16 -9.08
C ALA A 247 -2.77 -2.74 -7.97
N GLY A 248 -2.05 -3.84 -8.20
CA GLY A 248 -1.11 -4.40 -7.24
C GLY A 248 0.09 -3.48 -7.00
N LEU A 249 0.67 -2.93 -8.07
CA LEU A 249 1.75 -1.94 -7.97
C LEU A 249 1.28 -0.64 -7.32
N PHE A 250 0.05 -0.21 -7.62
CA PHE A 250 -0.57 0.96 -7.01
C PHE A 250 -0.73 0.78 -5.49
N ILE A 251 -1.22 -0.38 -5.04
CA ILE A 251 -1.33 -0.69 -3.61
C ILE A 251 0.05 -0.63 -2.95
N ILE A 252 1.06 -1.32 -3.49
CA ILE A 252 2.43 -1.33 -2.93
C ILE A 252 2.94 0.09 -2.74
N ARG A 253 2.72 0.97 -3.72
CA ARG A 253 3.28 2.32 -3.70
C ARG A 253 2.52 3.31 -2.82
N TYR A 254 1.22 3.08 -2.58
CA TYR A 254 0.35 4.08 -1.97
C TYR A 254 -0.40 3.61 -0.72
N HIS A 255 -0.13 2.40 -0.20
CA HIS A 255 -0.84 1.89 0.97
C HIS A 255 -0.62 2.77 2.22
N SER A 256 0.53 3.41 2.37
CA SER A 256 0.80 4.37 3.45
C SER A 256 0.36 5.81 3.12
N PHE A 257 -0.27 6.07 1.96
CA PHE A 257 -0.73 7.41 1.58
C PHE A 257 -2.10 7.75 2.20
N TYR A 258 -2.17 7.71 3.52
CA TYR A 258 -3.38 7.95 4.31
C TYR A 258 -4.06 9.30 4.02
N PRO A 259 -3.37 10.42 3.79
CA PRO A 259 -4.02 11.66 3.38
C PRO A 259 -4.88 11.51 2.13
N LEU A 260 -4.48 10.67 1.17
CA LEU A 260 -5.30 10.39 -0.01
C LEU A 260 -6.47 9.46 0.33
N HIS A 261 -6.17 8.22 0.70
CA HIS A 261 -7.20 7.18 0.75
C HIS A 261 -8.12 7.26 1.98
N LYS A 262 -7.71 7.94 3.06
CA LYS A 262 -8.54 8.13 4.26
C LYS A 262 -9.18 9.53 4.32
N ALA A 263 -8.45 10.58 3.93
CA ALA A 263 -8.93 11.96 4.02
C ALA A 263 -9.39 12.56 2.69
N GLY A 264 -9.12 11.90 1.55
CA GLY A 264 -9.56 12.35 0.22
C GLY A 264 -8.79 13.58 -0.30
N THR A 265 -7.59 13.84 0.22
CA THR A 265 -6.74 14.95 -0.24
C THR A 265 -5.88 14.54 -1.43
N TYR A 266 -5.23 15.50 -2.09
CA TYR A 266 -4.38 15.30 -3.28
C TYR A 266 -5.07 14.68 -4.51
N THR A 267 -6.38 14.48 -4.51
CA THR A 267 -7.15 13.88 -5.62
C THR A 267 -7.05 14.69 -6.92
N HIS A 268 -6.66 15.97 -6.86
CA HIS A 268 -6.42 16.81 -8.02
C HIS A 268 -5.20 16.39 -8.85
N LEU A 269 -4.30 15.57 -8.29
CA LEU A 269 -3.14 15.01 -9.00
C LEU A 269 -3.49 13.71 -9.73
N MET A 270 -4.58 13.04 -9.36
CA MET A 270 -5.00 11.75 -9.89
C MET A 270 -5.53 11.86 -11.32
N ASN A 271 -5.17 10.89 -12.15
CA ASN A 271 -5.81 10.59 -13.42
C ASN A 271 -6.95 9.57 -13.26
N ASP A 272 -7.54 9.12 -14.36
CA ASP A 272 -8.66 8.16 -14.33
C ASP A 272 -8.22 6.74 -13.90
N GLU A 273 -7.02 6.31 -14.27
CA GLU A 273 -6.45 5.03 -13.87
C GLU A 273 -6.22 4.97 -12.35
N ASP A 274 -5.64 6.03 -11.77
CA ASP A 274 -5.48 6.15 -10.31
C ASP A 274 -6.81 6.03 -9.57
N ARG A 275 -7.91 6.56 -10.15
CA ARG A 275 -9.26 6.50 -9.53
C ARG A 275 -9.81 5.08 -9.51
N GLU A 276 -9.55 4.31 -10.55
CA GLU A 276 -9.94 2.89 -10.58
C GLU A 276 -9.12 2.07 -9.57
N ASP A 277 -7.81 2.26 -9.53
CA ASP A 277 -6.92 1.54 -8.60
C ASP A 277 -7.14 1.93 -7.14
N LEU A 278 -7.54 3.17 -6.87
CA LEU A 278 -7.87 3.62 -5.51
C LEU A 278 -8.98 2.76 -4.87
N LYS A 279 -9.88 2.18 -5.65
CA LYS A 279 -10.92 1.27 -5.15
C LYS A 279 -10.29 0.01 -4.53
N TRP A 280 -9.27 -0.54 -5.17
CA TRP A 280 -8.52 -1.69 -4.64
C TRP A 280 -7.65 -1.32 -3.43
N LEU A 281 -7.09 -0.13 -3.43
CA LEU A 281 -6.37 0.39 -2.26
C LEU A 281 -7.29 0.52 -1.04
N HIS A 282 -8.54 0.99 -1.23
CA HIS A 282 -9.52 1.04 -0.15
C HIS A 282 -9.88 -0.36 0.38
N VAL A 283 -10.01 -1.36 -0.51
CA VAL A 283 -10.18 -2.75 -0.08
C VAL A 283 -8.98 -3.21 0.73
N PHE A 284 -7.78 -3.07 0.20
CA PHE A 284 -6.53 -3.53 0.82
C PHE A 284 -6.33 -2.94 2.22
N ASN A 285 -6.46 -1.63 2.38
CA ASN A 285 -6.14 -0.93 3.62
C ASN A 285 -7.00 -1.33 4.83
N LYS A 286 -8.18 -1.90 4.60
CA LYS A 286 -8.98 -2.48 5.69
C LYS A 286 -8.27 -3.69 6.29
N TYR A 287 -7.74 -4.57 5.43
CA TYR A 287 -7.06 -5.78 5.87
C TYR A 287 -5.69 -5.45 6.46
N ASP A 288 -4.95 -4.56 5.85
CA ASP A 288 -3.66 -4.10 6.34
C ASP A 288 -3.75 -3.54 7.76
N LEU A 289 -4.73 -2.67 8.01
CA LEU A 289 -4.91 -2.05 9.31
C LEU A 289 -5.53 -3.00 10.36
N TYR A 290 -6.55 -3.77 9.99
CA TYR A 290 -7.40 -4.47 10.95
C TYR A 290 -7.14 -5.97 11.06
N SER A 291 -6.27 -6.57 10.24
CA SER A 291 -5.90 -7.99 10.36
C SER A 291 -4.88 -8.28 11.45
N LYS A 292 -4.26 -7.25 12.00
CA LYS A 292 -3.25 -7.34 13.06
C LYS A 292 -3.82 -8.03 14.30
N SER A 293 -3.26 -9.17 14.66
CA SER A 293 -3.73 -9.97 15.80
C SER A 293 -2.58 -10.76 16.45
N LYS A 294 -2.80 -11.24 17.68
CA LYS A 294 -1.87 -12.14 18.38
C LYS A 294 -1.96 -13.60 17.89
N VAL A 295 -2.87 -13.90 16.98
CA VAL A 295 -2.99 -15.24 16.39
C VAL A 295 -2.02 -15.34 15.23
N HIS A 296 -0.95 -16.08 15.44
CA HIS A 296 0.07 -16.28 14.42
C HIS A 296 -0.41 -17.22 13.30
N VAL A 297 -0.04 -16.88 12.09
CA VAL A 297 -0.18 -17.76 10.93
C VAL A 297 0.93 -18.80 10.95
N ASP A 298 0.58 -20.08 10.71
CA ASP A 298 1.56 -21.14 10.54
C ASP A 298 2.30 -20.97 9.21
N VAL A 299 3.50 -20.41 9.30
CA VAL A 299 4.34 -20.06 8.14
C VAL A 299 4.59 -21.25 7.24
N GLU A 300 4.96 -22.40 7.81
CA GLU A 300 5.30 -23.61 7.03
C GLU A 300 4.10 -24.16 6.28
N LYS A 301 2.91 -24.04 6.84
CA LYS A 301 1.67 -24.47 6.21
C LYS A 301 1.30 -23.62 4.99
N VAL A 302 1.49 -22.31 5.06
CA VAL A 302 1.07 -21.37 3.99
C VAL A 302 2.17 -21.12 2.96
N LYS A 303 3.44 -21.29 3.32
CA LYS A 303 4.61 -21.06 2.46
C LYS A 303 4.51 -21.67 1.06
N PRO A 304 4.10 -22.95 0.87
CA PRO A 304 3.99 -23.52 -0.47
C PRO A 304 3.02 -22.75 -1.39
N TYR A 305 1.93 -22.25 -0.83
CA TYR A 305 0.97 -21.45 -1.57
C TYR A 305 1.59 -20.13 -2.04
N TYR A 306 2.21 -19.37 -1.15
CA TYR A 306 2.84 -18.09 -1.50
C TYR A 306 4.03 -18.24 -2.43
N ILE A 307 4.84 -19.30 -2.28
CA ILE A 307 5.91 -19.63 -3.25
C ILE A 307 5.31 -19.83 -4.66
N SER A 308 4.15 -20.48 -4.77
CA SER A 308 3.49 -20.67 -6.07
C SER A 308 3.07 -19.33 -6.70
N LEU A 309 2.59 -18.37 -5.90
CA LEU A 309 2.23 -17.03 -6.35
C LEU A 309 3.48 -16.21 -6.73
N ILE A 310 4.53 -16.28 -5.92
CA ILE A 310 5.80 -15.62 -6.23
C ILE A 310 6.30 -16.10 -7.60
N ASN A 311 6.34 -17.40 -7.83
CA ASN A 311 6.77 -17.98 -9.11
C ASN A 311 5.85 -17.61 -10.30
N LYS A 312 4.58 -17.31 -10.03
CA LYS A 312 3.62 -16.86 -11.06
C LYS A 312 3.89 -15.43 -11.50
N TYR A 313 4.23 -14.54 -10.58
CA TYR A 313 4.25 -13.10 -10.80
C TYR A 313 5.65 -12.49 -10.86
N PHE A 314 6.68 -13.20 -10.39
CA PHE A 314 8.03 -12.69 -10.30
C PHE A 314 9.08 -13.69 -10.79
N PRO A 315 10.28 -13.25 -11.21
CA PRO A 315 11.43 -14.12 -11.40
C PRO A 315 11.90 -14.71 -10.06
N ALA A 316 12.64 -15.82 -10.12
CA ALA A 316 13.11 -16.53 -8.94
C ALA A 316 14.01 -15.70 -8.01
N LYS A 317 14.78 -14.79 -8.55
CA LYS A 317 15.65 -13.84 -7.85
C LYS A 317 15.36 -12.43 -8.39
N LEU A 318 15.35 -11.47 -7.48
CA LEU A 318 15.16 -10.06 -7.77
C LEU A 318 16.43 -9.30 -7.40
N LYS A 319 16.68 -8.22 -8.14
CA LYS A 319 17.64 -7.18 -7.75
C LYS A 319 16.95 -6.25 -6.75
N TRP A 320 17.68 -5.97 -5.70
CA TRP A 320 17.22 -5.09 -4.61
C TRP A 320 18.17 -3.92 -4.41
#